data_582578351ccda9ba2ae08f33fe9b4dba
#
_entry.id   582578351ccda9ba2ae08f33fe9b4dba
#
_cell.length_a   1.000
_cell.length_b   1.000
_cell.length_c   1.000
_cell.angle_alpha   90.00
_cell.angle_beta   90.00
_cell.angle_gamma   90.00
#
_symmetry.space_group_name_H-M   'P 1'
#
loop_
_entity.id
_entity.type
_entity.pdbx_description
1 polymer ?
#
loop_
_entity_poly.entity_id
_entity_poly.type
_entity_poly.pdbx_seq_one_letter_code
_entity_poly.pdbx_strand_id
1 'polypeptide(L)'
;MGKIFRPSSRESTILSKIESSKEHMRRMAISKVRDCSEPLANGIATKLVETNLVETTSKNSLQEQILKCLDKLSRLDDFEVDYQVAPFRNLVPQPQIVSLYVTAYVIEKLINHKDVVDIFGSDEDIYLTINQQVKKYMPL
;
A
#
# COMPACT_ATOMS: atom_id res chain seq x y z
N MET A 1 -11.30 -43.88 -15.39
CA MET A 1 -11.06 -42.48 -15.68
C MET A 1 -11.34 -41.62 -14.45
N GLY A 2 -10.38 -40.94 -13.96
CA GLY A 2 -10.60 -40.03 -12.83
C GLY A 2 -11.48 -38.87 -13.19
N LYS A 3 -12.46 -38.58 -12.37
CA LYS A 3 -13.23 -37.36 -12.53
C LYS A 3 -12.45 -36.20 -11.98
N ILE A 4 -12.27 -35.17 -12.79
CA ILE A 4 -11.69 -33.93 -12.33
C ILE A 4 -12.75 -33.25 -11.46
N PHE A 5 -12.37 -32.90 -10.23
CA PHE A 5 -13.24 -32.14 -9.36
C PHE A 5 -13.53 -30.77 -9.97
N ARG A 6 -14.78 -30.45 -10.13
CA ARG A 6 -15.22 -29.12 -10.57
C ARG A 6 -16.22 -28.59 -9.56
N PRO A 7 -16.04 -27.33 -9.10
CA PRO A 7 -17.06 -26.73 -8.26
C PRO A 7 -18.38 -26.65 -9.02
N SER A 8 -19.48 -26.71 -8.31
CA SER A 8 -20.78 -26.52 -8.92
C SER A 8 -20.86 -25.12 -9.57
N SER A 9 -21.78 -24.96 -10.54
CA SER A 9 -21.99 -23.65 -11.19
C SER A 9 -22.27 -22.55 -10.17
N ARG A 10 -23.01 -22.89 -9.10
CA ARG A 10 -23.31 -21.95 -8.02
C ARG A 10 -22.06 -21.52 -7.26
N GLU A 11 -21.19 -22.47 -6.91
CA GLU A 11 -19.94 -22.19 -6.22
C GLU A 11 -19.02 -21.35 -7.08
N SER A 12 -18.87 -21.68 -8.36
CA SER A 12 -18.08 -20.90 -9.31
C SER A 12 -18.59 -19.47 -9.44
N THR A 13 -19.90 -19.27 -9.46
CA THR A 13 -20.51 -17.94 -9.54
C THR A 13 -20.24 -17.14 -8.27
N ILE A 14 -20.35 -17.76 -7.10
CA ILE A 14 -20.06 -17.10 -5.82
C ILE A 14 -18.60 -16.70 -5.75
N LEU A 15 -17.66 -17.58 -6.09
CA LEU A 15 -16.24 -17.31 -6.10
C LEU A 15 -15.89 -16.16 -7.07
N SER A 16 -16.47 -16.17 -8.27
CA SER A 16 -16.28 -15.10 -9.24
C SER A 16 -16.76 -13.76 -8.73
N LYS A 17 -17.90 -13.72 -8.02
CA LYS A 17 -18.41 -12.48 -7.44
C LYS A 17 -17.52 -11.97 -6.32
N ILE A 18 -16.97 -12.84 -5.49
CA ILE A 18 -16.04 -12.44 -4.42
C ILE A 18 -14.78 -11.85 -5.00
N GLU A 19 -14.17 -12.49 -6.00
CA GLU A 19 -12.98 -12.01 -6.67
C GLU A 19 -13.22 -10.67 -7.36
N SER A 20 -14.31 -10.54 -8.10
CA SER A 20 -14.68 -9.28 -8.77
C SER A 20 -14.90 -8.15 -7.78
N SER A 21 -15.51 -8.45 -6.62
CA SER A 21 -15.73 -7.46 -5.57
C SER A 21 -14.41 -6.97 -4.97
N LYS A 22 -13.47 -7.90 -4.70
CA LYS A 22 -12.14 -7.53 -4.18
C LYS A 22 -11.35 -6.70 -5.18
N GLU A 23 -11.36 -7.08 -6.46
CA GLU A 23 -10.71 -6.33 -7.52
C GLU A 23 -11.31 -4.93 -7.67
N HIS A 24 -12.63 -4.84 -7.59
CA HIS A 24 -13.33 -3.56 -7.69
C HIS A 24 -12.94 -2.62 -6.53
N MET A 25 -12.95 -3.14 -5.29
CA MET A 25 -12.54 -2.36 -4.12
C MET A 25 -11.09 -1.91 -4.22
N ARG A 26 -10.21 -2.77 -4.69
CA ARG A 26 -8.80 -2.47 -4.91
C ARG A 26 -8.62 -1.34 -5.93
N ARG A 27 -9.29 -1.42 -7.07
CA ARG A 27 -9.25 -0.40 -8.12
C ARG A 27 -9.81 0.92 -7.64
N MET A 28 -10.90 0.88 -6.87
CA MET A 28 -11.48 2.09 -6.27
C MET A 28 -10.50 2.75 -5.30
N ALA A 29 -9.84 1.96 -4.45
CA ALA A 29 -8.85 2.49 -3.50
C ALA A 29 -7.70 3.16 -4.24
N ILE A 30 -7.13 2.50 -5.24
CA ILE A 30 -6.02 3.04 -6.04
C ILE A 30 -6.47 4.29 -6.80
N SER A 31 -7.67 4.28 -7.36
CA SER A 31 -8.22 5.44 -8.07
C SER A 31 -8.40 6.66 -7.16
N LYS A 32 -8.83 6.45 -5.92
CA LYS A 32 -9.00 7.53 -4.93
C LYS A 32 -7.68 8.20 -4.53
N VAL A 33 -6.57 7.50 -4.66
CA VAL A 33 -5.25 8.07 -4.34
C VAL A 33 -4.99 9.33 -5.14
N ARG A 34 -5.42 9.39 -6.40
CA ARG A 34 -5.23 10.57 -7.26
C ARG A 34 -5.86 11.83 -6.69
N ASP A 35 -7.00 11.69 -6.01
CA ASP A 35 -7.75 12.82 -5.49
C ASP A 35 -7.18 13.37 -4.19
N CYS A 36 -6.37 12.58 -3.48
CA CYS A 36 -5.83 12.95 -2.18
C CYS A 36 -4.31 12.75 -2.06
N SER A 37 -3.62 12.56 -3.17
CA SER A 37 -2.19 12.21 -3.16
C SER A 37 -1.32 13.21 -2.41
N GLU A 38 -1.51 14.51 -2.61
CA GLU A 38 -0.70 15.53 -1.93
C GLU A 38 -0.94 15.57 -0.41
N PRO A 39 -2.18 15.71 0.11
CA PRO A 39 -2.39 15.70 1.54
C PRO A 39 -2.03 14.34 2.17
N LEU A 40 -2.25 13.24 1.47
CA LEU A 40 -1.87 11.93 1.95
C LEU A 40 -0.34 11.79 2.07
N ALA A 41 0.41 12.20 1.04
CA ALA A 41 1.87 12.18 1.08
C ALA A 41 2.42 13.04 2.21
N ASN A 42 1.87 14.24 2.39
CA ASN A 42 2.24 15.10 3.51
C ASN A 42 1.95 14.45 4.86
N GLY A 43 0.77 13.88 5.03
CA GLY A 43 0.37 13.20 6.26
C GLY A 43 1.29 12.02 6.59
N ILE A 44 1.59 11.18 5.62
CA ILE A 44 2.48 10.03 5.79
C ILE A 44 3.89 10.50 6.16
N ALA A 45 4.47 11.44 5.40
CA ALA A 45 5.81 11.94 5.67
C ALA A 45 5.90 12.57 7.06
N THR A 46 4.93 13.39 7.42
CA THR A 46 4.88 14.05 8.74
C THR A 46 4.83 13.02 9.86
N LYS A 47 3.97 12.02 9.76
CA LYS A 47 3.82 11.01 10.80
C LYS A 47 5.02 10.09 10.92
N LEU A 48 5.64 9.71 9.82
CA LEU A 48 6.84 8.89 9.86
C LEU A 48 8.00 9.60 10.58
N VAL A 49 8.12 10.92 10.39
CA VAL A 49 9.13 11.73 11.07
C VAL A 49 8.76 11.95 12.55
N GLU A 50 7.52 12.34 12.83
CA GLU A 50 7.06 12.60 14.20
C GLU A 50 7.14 11.38 15.11
N THR A 51 6.88 10.19 14.57
CA THR A 51 6.95 8.93 15.32
C THR A 51 8.35 8.33 15.36
N ASN A 52 9.35 9.02 14.81
CA ASN A 52 10.74 8.58 14.75
C ASN A 52 10.94 7.26 13.99
N LEU A 53 10.07 6.94 13.04
CA LEU A 53 10.22 5.77 12.18
C LEU A 53 11.13 6.05 10.99
N VAL A 54 11.18 7.29 10.52
CA VAL A 54 12.09 7.71 9.46
C VAL A 54 12.84 8.95 9.91
N GLU A 55 14.18 8.88 9.85
CA GLU A 55 15.05 10.03 10.05
C GLU A 55 15.48 10.56 8.69
N THR A 56 15.23 11.84 8.44
CA THR A 56 15.53 12.47 7.15
C THR A 56 16.19 13.83 7.33
N THR A 57 17.04 14.20 6.37
CA THR A 57 17.64 15.54 6.30
C THR A 57 16.67 16.56 5.70
N SER A 58 15.61 16.10 5.04
CA SER A 58 14.62 16.96 4.40
C SER A 58 13.26 16.30 4.40
N LYS A 59 12.34 16.81 5.22
CA LYS A 59 10.95 16.37 5.23
C LYS A 59 10.28 16.60 3.87
N ASN A 60 10.58 17.70 3.20
CA ASN A 60 10.04 18.01 1.88
C ASN A 60 10.46 16.98 0.84
N SER A 61 11.71 16.55 0.88
CA SER A 61 12.20 15.48 0.00
C SER A 61 11.48 14.16 0.27
N LEU A 62 11.28 13.81 1.54
CA LEU A 62 10.53 12.62 1.93
C LEU A 62 9.10 12.67 1.41
N GLN A 63 8.42 13.81 1.58
CA GLN A 63 7.07 14.01 1.05
C GLN A 63 7.02 13.83 -0.46
N GLU A 64 7.98 14.40 -1.19
CA GLU A 64 8.06 14.25 -2.64
C GLU A 64 8.26 12.80 -3.07
N GLN A 65 9.08 12.05 -2.35
CA GLN A 65 9.29 10.63 -2.66
C GLN A 65 8.02 9.82 -2.43
N ILE A 66 7.28 10.09 -1.37
CA ILE A 66 6.00 9.42 -1.10
C ILE A 66 4.96 9.81 -2.16
N LEU A 67 4.93 11.07 -2.56
CA LEU A 67 4.04 11.53 -3.63
C LEU A 67 4.33 10.80 -4.95
N LYS A 68 5.59 10.64 -5.30
CA LYS A 68 5.99 9.86 -6.49
C LYS A 68 5.60 8.39 -6.37
N CYS A 69 5.71 7.82 -5.18
CA CYS A 69 5.25 6.46 -4.91
C CYS A 69 3.76 6.31 -5.17
N LEU A 70 2.94 7.23 -4.67
CA LEU A 70 1.50 7.22 -4.88
C LEU A 70 1.12 7.41 -6.35
N ASP A 71 1.80 8.32 -7.04
CA ASP A 71 1.59 8.53 -8.47
C ASP A 71 1.93 7.26 -9.27
N LYS A 72 3.03 6.63 -8.95
CA LYS A 72 3.43 5.38 -9.60
C LYS A 72 2.42 4.26 -9.35
N LEU A 73 1.92 4.13 -8.12
CA LEU A 73 0.88 3.15 -7.79
C LEU A 73 -0.32 3.26 -8.71
N SER A 74 -0.76 4.48 -9.01
CA SER A 74 -1.93 4.71 -9.86
C SER A 74 -1.72 4.30 -11.32
N ARG A 75 -0.48 4.07 -11.75
CA ARG A 75 -0.11 3.70 -13.12
C ARG A 75 0.27 2.24 -13.29
N LEU A 76 0.52 1.53 -12.19
CA LEU A 76 0.91 0.12 -12.24
C LEU A 76 -0.30 -0.77 -12.49
N ASP A 77 -0.07 -1.91 -13.17
CA ASP A 77 -1.08 -2.95 -13.26
C ASP A 77 -1.11 -3.79 -11.98
N ASP A 78 -2.14 -4.62 -11.84
CA ASP A 78 -2.34 -5.43 -10.64
C ASP A 78 -1.19 -6.40 -10.38
N PHE A 79 -0.62 -6.96 -11.44
CA PHE A 79 0.51 -7.89 -11.32
C PHE A 79 1.74 -7.20 -10.73
N GLU A 80 2.06 -6.01 -11.20
CA GLU A 80 3.21 -5.25 -10.70
C GLU A 80 3.04 -4.83 -9.25
N VAL A 81 1.82 -4.42 -8.87
CA VAL A 81 1.50 -4.10 -7.48
C VAL A 81 1.65 -5.34 -6.60
N ASP A 82 1.07 -6.46 -7.02
CA ASP A 82 1.17 -7.73 -6.29
C ASP A 82 2.61 -8.19 -6.11
N TYR A 83 3.43 -8.02 -7.13
CA TYR A 83 4.84 -8.37 -7.06
C TYR A 83 5.57 -7.55 -6.00
N GLN A 84 5.33 -6.23 -5.96
CA GLN A 84 6.01 -5.35 -5.00
C GLN A 84 5.56 -5.57 -3.56
N VAL A 85 4.30 -5.89 -3.34
CA VAL A 85 3.76 -6.08 -1.98
C VAL A 85 3.93 -7.51 -1.48
N ALA A 86 4.31 -8.45 -2.34
CA ALA A 86 4.39 -9.87 -2.00
C ALA A 86 5.15 -10.17 -0.70
N PRO A 87 6.34 -9.57 -0.42
CA PRO A 87 7.05 -9.82 0.82
C PRO A 87 6.31 -9.38 2.09
N PHE A 88 5.31 -8.49 1.95
CA PHE A 88 4.62 -7.88 3.07
C PHE A 88 3.16 -8.32 3.20
N ARG A 89 2.70 -9.26 2.37
CA ARG A 89 1.29 -9.69 2.34
C ARG A 89 0.75 -10.15 3.69
N ASN A 90 1.59 -10.81 4.47
CA ASN A 90 1.18 -11.40 5.74
C ASN A 90 1.55 -10.53 6.94
N LEU A 91 1.90 -9.27 6.69
CA LEU A 91 2.28 -8.32 7.74
C LEU A 91 1.13 -8.09 8.72
N VAL A 92 -0.08 -7.98 8.20
CA VAL A 92 -1.32 -7.90 8.98
C VAL A 92 -2.37 -8.79 8.33
N PRO A 93 -3.43 -9.21 9.07
CA PRO A 93 -4.43 -10.15 8.53
C PRO A 93 -5.18 -9.67 7.29
N GLN A 94 -5.51 -8.38 7.24
CA GLN A 94 -6.27 -7.81 6.12
C GLN A 94 -5.64 -6.48 5.71
N PRO A 95 -4.54 -6.51 4.93
CA PRO A 95 -3.86 -5.29 4.55
C PRO A 95 -4.67 -4.47 3.55
N GLN A 96 -4.64 -3.15 3.73
CA GLN A 96 -5.15 -2.22 2.74
C GLN A 96 -4.08 -2.03 1.66
N ILE A 97 -4.44 -2.16 0.39
CA ILE A 97 -3.46 -2.23 -0.70
C ILE A 97 -2.60 -0.96 -0.84
N VAL A 98 -3.18 0.21 -0.64
CA VAL A 98 -2.43 1.47 -0.72
C VAL A 98 -1.41 1.55 0.42
N SER A 99 -1.84 1.25 1.65
CA SER A 99 -0.96 1.23 2.82
C SER A 99 0.17 0.23 2.66
N LEU A 100 -0.15 -0.95 2.14
CA LEU A 100 0.84 -2.01 1.94
C LEU A 100 1.87 -1.62 0.89
N TYR A 101 1.43 -1.03 -0.22
CA TYR A 101 2.32 -0.59 -1.29
C TYR A 101 3.28 0.52 -0.80
N VAL A 102 2.77 1.51 -0.07
CA VAL A 102 3.60 2.57 0.48
C VAL A 102 4.58 2.02 1.51
N THR A 103 4.14 1.08 2.35
CA THR A 103 5.00 0.42 3.33
C THR A 103 6.16 -0.31 2.65
N ALA A 104 5.89 -1.07 1.60
CA ALA A 104 6.91 -1.75 0.82
C ALA A 104 7.91 -0.76 0.23
N TYR A 105 7.43 0.36 -0.30
CA TYR A 105 8.27 1.41 -0.85
C TYR A 105 9.18 2.03 0.21
N VAL A 106 8.64 2.35 1.38
CA VAL A 106 9.42 2.93 2.48
C VAL A 106 10.54 1.98 2.91
N ILE A 107 10.20 0.72 3.13
CA ILE A 107 11.15 -0.26 3.65
C ILE A 107 12.22 -0.63 2.62
N GLU A 108 11.84 -0.82 1.36
CA GLU A 108 12.77 -1.35 0.36
C GLU A 108 13.50 -0.29 -0.43
N LYS A 109 12.90 0.88 -0.64
CA LYS A 109 13.45 1.89 -1.55
C LYS A 109 13.92 3.15 -0.85
N LEU A 110 13.18 3.66 0.12
CA LEU A 110 13.57 4.89 0.80
C LEU A 110 14.82 4.74 1.65
N ILE A 111 15.12 3.55 2.13
CA ILE A 111 16.36 3.31 2.89
C ILE A 111 17.62 3.65 2.10
N ASN A 112 17.55 3.61 0.79
CA ASN A 112 18.68 3.92 -0.09
C ASN A 112 18.64 5.35 -0.63
N HIS A 113 17.65 6.14 -0.22
CA HIS A 113 17.53 7.51 -0.69
C HIS A 113 18.55 8.42 0.01
N LYS A 114 19.16 9.32 -0.74
CA LYS A 114 20.22 10.22 -0.24
C LYS A 114 19.79 11.10 0.93
N ASP A 115 18.50 11.45 1.01
CA ASP A 115 17.98 12.34 2.05
C ASP A 115 17.42 11.58 3.25
N VAL A 116 17.41 10.25 3.22
CA VAL A 116 16.97 9.40 4.33
C VAL A 116 18.21 8.90 5.08
N VAL A 117 18.28 9.26 6.37
CA VAL A 117 19.41 8.88 7.22
C VAL A 117 19.23 7.43 7.69
N ASP A 118 18.06 7.10 8.23
CA ASP A 118 17.74 5.75 8.68
C ASP A 118 16.25 5.52 8.79
N ILE A 119 15.86 4.26 8.86
CA ILE A 119 14.47 3.82 9.05
C ILE A 119 14.46 2.90 10.26
N PHE A 120 13.58 3.17 11.21
CA PHE A 120 13.48 2.50 12.50
C PHE A 120 12.13 1.81 12.67
N GLY A 121 12.04 0.99 13.71
CA GLY A 121 10.82 0.29 14.04
C GLY A 121 10.63 -1.00 13.24
N SER A 122 9.55 -1.70 13.52
CA SER A 122 9.19 -2.90 12.77
C SER A 122 8.43 -2.54 11.50
N ASP A 123 8.38 -3.48 10.56
CA ASP A 123 7.58 -3.33 9.35
C ASP A 123 6.10 -3.08 9.69
N GLU A 124 5.61 -3.73 10.73
CA GLU A 124 4.24 -3.54 11.23
C GLU A 124 4.02 -2.12 11.75
N ASP A 125 4.97 -1.56 12.51
CA ASP A 125 4.88 -0.18 13.02
C ASP A 125 4.80 0.83 11.87
N ILE A 126 5.60 0.63 10.85
CA ILE A 126 5.59 1.48 9.65
C ILE A 126 4.25 1.36 8.93
N TYR A 127 3.77 0.15 8.73
CA TYR A 127 2.47 -0.10 8.11
C TYR A 127 1.33 0.58 8.89
N LEU A 128 1.27 0.40 10.20
CA LEU A 128 0.20 0.95 11.03
C LEU A 128 0.18 2.48 10.98
N THR A 129 1.35 3.11 11.01
CA THR A 129 1.48 4.56 10.90
C THR A 129 0.99 5.07 9.55
N ILE A 130 1.39 4.42 8.48
CA ILE A 130 0.95 4.75 7.11
C ILE A 130 -0.55 4.53 6.98
N ASN A 131 -1.05 3.40 7.46
CA ASN A 131 -2.46 3.03 7.35
C ASN A 131 -3.39 4.00 8.09
N GLN A 132 -2.96 4.57 9.21
CA GLN A 132 -3.72 5.61 9.91
C GLN A 132 -3.96 6.82 9.01
N GLN A 133 -2.95 7.23 8.25
CA GLN A 133 -3.08 8.36 7.33
C GLN A 133 -3.94 7.99 6.11
N VAL A 134 -3.79 6.79 5.58
CA VAL A 134 -4.65 6.30 4.49
C VAL A 134 -6.11 6.31 4.91
N LYS A 135 -6.43 5.82 6.10
CA LYS A 135 -7.80 5.85 6.63
C LYS A 135 -8.33 7.27 6.82
N LYS A 136 -7.46 8.20 7.21
CA LYS A 136 -7.84 9.60 7.43
C LYS A 136 -8.23 10.30 6.13
N TYR A 137 -7.44 10.11 5.07
CA TYR A 137 -7.63 10.80 3.80
C TYR A 137 -8.45 10.02 2.79
N MET A 138 -8.57 8.71 2.99
CA MET A 138 -9.30 7.80 2.11
C MET A 138 -10.24 6.90 2.93
N PRO A 139 -11.21 7.47 3.63
CA PRO A 139 -12.15 6.63 4.38
C PRO A 139 -12.97 5.77 3.40
N LEU A 140 -13.01 4.49 3.67
CA LEU A 140 -13.76 3.51 2.86
C LEU A 140 -14.91 2.92 3.68
#